data_b049063c0f55361bb90218ef44459fa0
#
_entry.id   b049063c0f55361bb90218ef44459fa0
#
_cell.length_a   1.000
_cell.length_b   1.000
_cell.length_c   1.000
_cell.angle_alpha   90.00
_cell.angle_beta   90.00
_cell.angle_gamma   90.00
#
_symmetry.space_group_name_H-M   'P 1'
#
loop_
_entity.id
_entity.type
_entity.pdbx_description
1 polymer ?
#
loop_
_entity_poly.entity_id
_entity_poly.type
_entity_poly.pdbx_seq_one_letter_code
_entity_poly.pdbx_strand_id
1 'polypeptide(L)'
;IYQSTPKIDKDAFLIAQVTDWEKLNLLEGEANVYFENTFIGKSIMNVAQQNDTLSFSLGRDKRIMIQRTKENEYTSRKFMGSNQTQSIAWKLSIRNTRPEPVTLTLYDQLPVSRNNNITVTAEEISGGSLDEAKGIITWQITLQPGEQRDLALRYKVKYPKGRNLIIE
;
A
#
# COMPACT_ATOMS: atom_id res chain seq x y z
N ILE A 1 4.05 -4.27 13.91
CA ILE A 1 4.39 -4.14 12.48
C ILE A 1 4.00 -2.75 11.98
N TYR A 2 4.69 -2.27 10.95
CA TYR A 2 4.33 -1.03 10.27
C TYR A 2 3.54 -1.32 9.00
N GLN A 3 2.63 -0.40 8.63
CA GLN A 3 1.89 -0.45 7.37
C GLN A 3 1.88 0.92 6.72
N SER A 4 1.89 0.96 5.38
CA SER A 4 1.74 2.19 4.60
C SER A 4 1.10 1.91 3.24
N THR A 5 0.35 2.90 2.76
CA THR A 5 -0.22 2.92 1.40
C THR A 5 0.16 4.25 0.76
N PRO A 6 1.38 4.40 0.19
CA PRO A 6 1.93 5.68 -0.25
C PRO A 6 1.13 6.38 -1.34
N LYS A 7 0.28 5.65 -2.06
CA LYS A 7 -0.68 6.20 -3.01
C LYS A 7 -1.72 7.10 -2.32
N ILE A 8 -2.05 6.82 -1.05
CA ILE A 8 -3.05 7.53 -0.25
C ILE A 8 -2.39 8.43 0.78
N ASP A 9 -1.48 7.88 1.57
CA ASP A 9 -0.72 8.56 2.62
C ASP A 9 0.69 8.01 2.68
N LYS A 10 1.69 8.88 2.61
CA LYS A 10 3.11 8.52 2.59
C LYS A 10 3.67 8.15 3.96
N ASP A 11 2.91 8.39 5.03
CA ASP A 11 3.35 8.06 6.38
C ASP A 11 3.26 6.53 6.62
N ALA A 12 4.18 6.02 7.41
CA ALA A 12 4.10 4.68 7.97
C ALA A 12 3.32 4.71 9.29
N PHE A 13 2.37 3.80 9.43
CA PHE A 13 1.55 3.65 10.63
C PHE A 13 2.01 2.43 11.41
N LEU A 14 2.27 2.61 12.70
CA LEU A 14 2.49 1.49 13.61
C LEU A 14 1.16 0.81 13.89
N ILE A 15 1.07 -0.48 13.60
CA ILE A 15 -0.14 -1.27 13.78
C ILE A 15 0.11 -2.31 14.89
N ALA A 16 -0.73 -2.27 15.92
CA ALA A 16 -0.86 -3.35 16.88
C ALA A 16 -1.88 -4.37 16.38
N GLN A 17 -1.54 -5.64 16.52
CA GLN A 17 -2.41 -6.74 16.16
C GLN A 17 -2.71 -7.55 17.43
N VAL A 18 -3.99 -7.77 17.71
CA VAL A 18 -4.47 -8.57 18.82
C VAL A 18 -5.11 -9.83 18.27
N THR A 19 -4.47 -10.97 18.51
CA THR A 19 -4.99 -12.30 18.18
C THR A 19 -5.80 -12.84 19.36
N ASP A 20 -6.65 -13.83 19.14
CA ASP A 20 -7.46 -14.46 20.18
C ASP A 20 -8.33 -13.46 21.00
N TRP A 21 -8.67 -12.35 20.40
CA TRP A 21 -9.42 -11.25 21.06
C TRP A 21 -10.81 -11.69 21.57
N GLU A 22 -11.37 -12.75 20.97
CA GLU A 22 -12.64 -13.36 21.41
C GLU A 22 -12.59 -13.81 22.89
N LYS A 23 -11.41 -14.26 23.34
CA LYS A 23 -11.19 -14.66 24.74
C LYS A 23 -11.21 -13.48 25.72
N LEU A 24 -11.11 -12.26 25.22
CA LEU A 24 -11.05 -11.06 26.03
C LEU A 24 -12.43 -10.44 26.28
N ASN A 25 -13.52 -11.05 25.75
CA ASN A 25 -14.89 -10.55 25.86
C ASN A 25 -15.02 -9.04 25.55
N LEU A 26 -14.35 -8.58 24.50
CA LEU A 26 -14.36 -7.19 24.10
C LEU A 26 -15.74 -6.80 23.55
N LEU A 27 -16.21 -5.61 23.92
CA LEU A 27 -17.46 -5.04 23.41
C LEU A 27 -17.16 -4.11 22.23
N GLU A 28 -18.11 -4.04 21.29
CA GLU A 28 -18.07 -3.02 20.26
C GLU A 28 -18.15 -1.62 20.85
N GLY A 29 -17.39 -0.71 20.29
CA GLY A 29 -17.45 0.69 20.71
C GLY A 29 -16.15 1.45 20.51
N GLU A 30 -16.13 2.65 21.05
CA GLU A 30 -14.95 3.50 21.05
C GLU A 30 -13.96 3.01 22.11
N ALA A 31 -12.71 2.75 21.70
CA ALA A 31 -11.62 2.36 22.56
C ALA A 31 -10.57 3.48 22.64
N ASN A 32 -10.10 3.78 23.85
CA ASN A 32 -8.94 4.64 24.03
C ASN A 32 -7.67 3.82 23.88
N VAL A 33 -6.77 4.29 23.01
CA VAL A 33 -5.53 3.60 22.72
C VAL A 33 -4.36 4.29 23.42
N TYR A 34 -3.61 3.50 24.20
CA TYR A 34 -2.41 3.94 24.89
C TYR A 34 -1.19 3.16 24.37
N PHE A 35 -0.09 3.83 24.14
CA PHE A 35 1.19 3.22 23.81
C PHE A 35 2.27 3.81 24.70
N GLU A 36 3.07 2.95 25.35
CA GLU A 36 4.10 3.36 26.32
C GLU A 36 3.57 4.37 27.37
N ASN A 37 2.39 4.08 27.94
CA ASN A 37 1.67 4.92 28.91
C ASN A 37 1.22 6.31 28.38
N THR A 38 1.34 6.54 27.07
CA THR A 38 0.88 7.79 26.45
C THR A 38 -0.41 7.55 25.69
N PHE A 39 -1.41 8.40 25.91
CA PHE A 39 -2.63 8.38 25.11
C PHE A 39 -2.31 8.81 23.68
N ILE A 40 -2.60 7.95 22.70
CA ILE A 40 -2.31 8.20 21.28
C ILE A 40 -3.55 8.46 20.43
N GLY A 41 -4.72 8.23 20.99
CA GLY A 41 -5.98 8.51 20.30
C GLY A 41 -7.08 7.53 20.64
N LYS A 42 -8.14 7.62 19.86
CA LYS A 42 -9.30 6.73 19.93
C LYS A 42 -9.40 5.90 18.66
N SER A 43 -9.87 4.66 18.81
CA SER A 43 -10.16 3.76 17.70
C SER A 43 -11.56 3.17 17.89
N ILE A 44 -12.25 2.90 16.80
CA ILE A 44 -13.52 2.17 16.84
C ILE A 44 -13.19 0.68 16.79
N MET A 45 -13.62 -0.02 17.82
CA MET A 45 -13.52 -1.46 17.91
C MET A 45 -14.78 -2.08 17.33
N ASN A 46 -14.63 -2.76 16.19
CA ASN A 46 -15.72 -3.47 15.52
C ASN A 46 -15.45 -4.98 15.62
N VAL A 47 -16.14 -5.63 16.56
CA VAL A 47 -16.03 -7.08 16.78
C VAL A 47 -16.91 -7.91 15.85
N ALA A 48 -17.78 -7.26 15.05
CA ALA A 48 -18.63 -7.96 14.09
C ALA A 48 -17.89 -8.39 12.82
N GLN A 49 -16.69 -7.88 12.54
CA GLN A 49 -15.84 -8.38 11.48
C GLN A 49 -15.21 -9.70 11.92
N GLN A 50 -15.60 -10.80 11.25
CA GLN A 50 -15.13 -12.17 11.50
C GLN A 50 -13.65 -12.38 11.13
N ASN A 51 -12.76 -11.57 11.68
CA ASN A 51 -11.33 -11.75 11.52
C ASN A 51 -10.72 -12.19 12.85
N ASP A 52 -9.93 -13.25 12.84
CA ASP A 52 -9.22 -13.77 14.02
C ASP A 52 -8.24 -12.76 14.65
N THR A 53 -8.04 -11.61 14.01
CA THR A 53 -7.09 -10.59 14.44
C THR A 53 -7.71 -9.20 14.37
N LEU A 54 -7.71 -8.50 15.51
CA LEU A 54 -8.02 -7.07 15.57
C LEU A 54 -6.76 -6.24 15.33
N SER A 55 -6.87 -5.21 14.50
CA SER A 55 -5.76 -4.30 14.17
C SER A 55 -6.08 -2.88 14.61
N PHE A 56 -5.15 -2.27 15.34
CA PHE A 56 -5.26 -0.90 15.83
C PHE A 56 -4.08 -0.06 15.35
N SER A 57 -4.36 1.12 14.82
CA SER A 57 -3.30 2.08 14.52
C SER A 57 -2.84 2.75 15.80
N LEU A 58 -1.54 2.65 16.08
CA LEU A 58 -0.86 3.31 17.20
C LEU A 58 -0.27 4.67 16.79
N GLY A 59 -0.60 5.15 15.59
CA GLY A 59 -0.15 6.44 15.08
C GLY A 59 0.94 6.33 14.01
N ARG A 60 1.40 7.50 13.59
CA ARG A 60 2.38 7.66 12.50
C ARG A 60 3.80 7.65 13.03
N ASP A 61 4.71 6.99 12.33
CA ASP A 61 6.15 7.06 12.62
C ASP A 61 6.90 7.69 11.45
N LYS A 62 7.29 8.94 11.60
CA LYS A 62 8.00 9.73 10.58
C LYS A 62 9.46 9.32 10.40
N ARG A 63 9.96 8.43 11.24
CA ARG A 63 11.32 7.86 11.10
C ARG A 63 11.37 6.76 10.03
N ILE A 64 10.22 6.31 9.54
CA ILE A 64 10.12 5.50 8.33
C ILE A 64 9.70 6.44 7.20
N MET A 65 10.67 6.82 6.38
CA MET A 65 10.47 7.77 5.30
C MET A 65 10.06 7.00 4.03
N ILE A 66 8.92 7.37 3.45
CA ILE A 66 8.42 6.73 2.24
C ILE A 66 8.13 7.81 1.20
N GLN A 67 8.61 7.58 -0.02
CA GLN A 67 8.34 8.43 -1.17
C GLN A 67 7.80 7.59 -2.32
N ARG A 68 6.79 8.09 -3.00
CA ARG A 68 6.24 7.53 -4.23
C ARG A 68 6.38 8.56 -5.33
N THR A 69 7.21 8.27 -6.33
CA THR A 69 7.57 9.21 -7.39
C THR A 69 7.28 8.59 -8.75
N LYS A 70 6.61 9.35 -9.62
CA LYS A 70 6.35 8.92 -10.99
C LYS A 70 7.64 9.01 -11.82
N GLU A 71 7.99 7.94 -12.52
CA GLU A 71 9.15 7.89 -13.42
C GLU A 71 8.70 8.31 -14.84
N ASN A 72 8.86 9.59 -15.15
CA ASN A 72 8.39 10.15 -16.41
C ASN A 72 9.13 9.57 -17.63
N GLU A 73 10.39 9.18 -17.48
CA GLU A 73 11.20 8.58 -18.56
C GLU A 73 10.64 7.25 -19.03
N TYR A 74 9.99 6.48 -18.16
CA TYR A 74 9.33 5.22 -18.50
C TYR A 74 7.85 5.40 -18.82
N THR A 75 7.28 6.57 -18.52
CA THR A 75 5.88 6.86 -18.81
C THR A 75 5.76 7.28 -20.27
N SER A 76 5.15 6.43 -21.09
CA SER A 76 5.03 6.64 -22.53
C SER A 76 3.65 6.24 -23.04
N ARG A 77 3.28 6.83 -24.19
CA ARG A 77 2.04 6.48 -24.90
C ARG A 77 2.40 6.00 -26.30
N LYS A 78 1.98 4.80 -26.66
CA LYS A 78 2.16 4.22 -27.98
C LYS A 78 0.81 3.94 -28.64
N PHE A 79 0.74 4.16 -29.96
CA PHE A 79 -0.45 3.90 -30.76
C PHE A 79 -0.22 2.70 -31.66
N MET A 80 -1.16 1.74 -31.66
CA MET A 80 -1.08 0.55 -32.50
C MET A 80 -2.48 0.19 -33.00
N GLY A 81 -2.70 0.29 -34.31
CA GLY A 81 -4.03 0.02 -34.90
C GLY A 81 -5.11 0.92 -34.30
N SER A 82 -6.22 0.32 -33.88
CA SER A 82 -7.34 1.00 -33.21
C SER A 82 -7.14 1.24 -31.71
N ASN A 83 -6.05 0.74 -31.13
CA ASN A 83 -5.75 0.84 -29.71
C ASN A 83 -4.57 1.78 -29.43
N GLN A 84 -4.51 2.22 -28.19
CA GLN A 84 -3.36 2.90 -27.61
C GLN A 84 -2.94 2.19 -26.33
N THR A 85 -1.66 2.20 -26.05
CA THR A 85 -1.08 1.63 -24.83
C THR A 85 -0.34 2.73 -24.09
N GLN A 86 -0.64 2.89 -22.82
CA GLN A 86 0.06 3.80 -21.94
C GLN A 86 0.87 2.98 -20.94
N SER A 87 2.19 3.20 -20.91
CA SER A 87 3.09 2.65 -19.91
C SER A 87 3.22 3.64 -18.77
N ILE A 88 3.17 3.16 -17.54
CA ILE A 88 3.24 3.96 -16.32
C ILE A 88 4.24 3.31 -15.39
N ALA A 89 5.10 4.13 -14.80
CA ALA A 89 6.10 3.68 -13.87
C ALA A 89 6.13 4.57 -12.62
N TRP A 90 6.24 3.91 -11.47
CA TRP A 90 6.40 4.52 -10.16
C TRP A 90 7.62 3.93 -9.47
N LYS A 91 8.34 4.77 -8.77
CA LYS A 91 9.41 4.39 -7.84
C LYS A 91 8.93 4.65 -6.42
N LEU A 92 9.02 3.63 -5.58
CA LEU A 92 8.79 3.74 -4.15
C LEU A 92 10.16 3.65 -3.45
N SER A 93 10.55 4.71 -2.76
CA SER A 93 11.80 4.74 -1.97
C SER A 93 11.45 4.73 -0.51
N ILE A 94 11.96 3.75 0.23
CA ILE A 94 11.67 3.53 1.64
C ILE A 94 13.00 3.59 2.42
N ARG A 95 13.06 4.38 3.49
CA ARG A 95 14.24 4.49 4.36
C ARG A 95 13.86 4.35 5.81
N ASN A 96 14.56 3.48 6.52
CA ASN A 96 14.46 3.35 7.97
C ASN A 96 15.50 4.26 8.63
N THR A 97 15.05 5.29 9.35
CA THR A 97 15.94 6.16 10.15
C THR A 97 15.89 5.85 11.65
N ARG A 98 15.21 4.77 12.03
CA ARG A 98 15.19 4.26 13.40
C ARG A 98 16.51 3.55 13.72
N PRO A 99 16.89 3.48 15.00
CA PRO A 99 18.03 2.68 15.45
C PRO A 99 17.77 1.18 15.48
N GLU A 100 16.50 0.74 15.34
CA GLU A 100 16.12 -0.68 15.32
C GLU A 100 15.65 -1.10 13.92
N PRO A 101 15.76 -2.41 13.59
CA PRO A 101 15.14 -2.96 12.39
C PRO A 101 13.63 -2.78 12.41
N VAL A 102 13.03 -2.57 11.24
CA VAL A 102 11.57 -2.45 11.10
C VAL A 102 11.05 -3.45 10.07
N THR A 103 9.89 -4.03 10.37
CA THR A 103 9.11 -4.80 9.40
C THR A 103 7.94 -3.94 8.94
N LEU A 104 7.89 -3.67 7.63
CA LEU A 104 6.90 -2.83 6.97
C LEU A 104 6.12 -3.65 5.95
N THR A 105 4.79 -3.60 6.04
CA THR A 105 3.90 -4.02 4.96
C THR A 105 3.51 -2.79 4.15
N LEU A 106 3.91 -2.78 2.88
CA LEU A 106 3.65 -1.69 1.95
C LEU A 106 2.57 -2.12 0.96
N TYR A 107 1.61 -1.26 0.71
CA TYR A 107 0.53 -1.48 -0.26
C TYR A 107 0.58 -0.44 -1.37
N ASP A 108 0.34 -0.87 -2.59
CA ASP A 108 0.02 -0.01 -3.73
C ASP A 108 -1.06 -0.68 -4.59
N GLN A 109 -1.53 -0.01 -5.62
CA GLN A 109 -2.64 -0.52 -6.41
C GLN A 109 -2.46 -0.23 -7.90
N LEU A 110 -2.63 -1.26 -8.71
CA LEU A 110 -2.87 -1.16 -10.14
C LEU A 110 -4.34 -0.80 -10.40
N PRO A 111 -4.63 -0.04 -11.45
CA PRO A 111 -6.02 0.14 -11.87
C PRO A 111 -6.64 -1.21 -12.27
N VAL A 112 -7.91 -1.40 -11.94
CA VAL A 112 -8.70 -2.57 -12.34
C VAL A 112 -9.80 -2.12 -13.29
N SER A 113 -9.97 -2.81 -14.40
CA SER A 113 -11.03 -2.53 -15.37
C SER A 113 -12.03 -3.66 -15.46
N ARG A 114 -13.31 -3.32 -15.42
CA ARG A 114 -14.43 -4.24 -15.75
C ARG A 114 -14.80 -4.19 -17.23
N ASN A 115 -14.13 -3.35 -18.03
CA ASN A 115 -14.40 -3.21 -19.45
C ASN A 115 -13.42 -4.09 -20.25
N ASN A 116 -13.94 -5.04 -21.02
CA ASN A 116 -13.16 -5.99 -21.81
C ASN A 116 -12.26 -5.33 -22.87
N ASN A 117 -12.51 -4.07 -23.23
CA ASN A 117 -11.68 -3.31 -24.16
C ASN A 117 -10.51 -2.58 -23.47
N ILE A 118 -10.39 -2.69 -22.13
CA ILE A 118 -9.32 -2.08 -21.36
C ILE A 118 -8.57 -3.19 -20.63
N THR A 119 -7.30 -3.34 -20.96
CA THR A 119 -6.43 -4.36 -20.34
C THR A 119 -5.34 -3.66 -19.53
N VAL A 120 -5.18 -4.07 -18.29
CA VAL A 120 -4.08 -3.66 -17.42
C VAL A 120 -3.13 -4.84 -17.26
N THR A 121 -1.84 -4.61 -17.48
CA THR A 121 -0.80 -5.64 -17.36
C THR A 121 0.31 -5.13 -16.46
N ALA A 122 0.58 -5.83 -15.37
CA ALA A 122 1.74 -5.59 -14.53
C ALA A 122 3.01 -6.00 -15.30
N GLU A 123 4.05 -5.17 -15.27
CA GLU A 123 5.35 -5.44 -15.92
C GLU A 123 6.45 -5.66 -14.90
N GLU A 124 6.48 -4.84 -13.85
CA GLU A 124 7.47 -4.91 -12.78
C GLU A 124 6.79 -4.54 -11.45
N ILE A 125 6.92 -5.40 -10.47
CA ILE A 125 6.35 -5.19 -9.13
C ILE A 125 7.38 -5.47 -8.01
N SER A 126 8.67 -5.52 -8.32
CA SER A 126 9.79 -5.70 -7.37
C SER A 126 9.52 -6.81 -6.33
N GLY A 127 9.03 -7.96 -6.78
CA GLY A 127 8.76 -9.12 -5.93
C GLY A 127 7.53 -8.97 -5.02
N GLY A 128 6.69 -7.98 -5.22
CA GLY A 128 5.41 -7.84 -4.50
C GLY A 128 4.42 -8.94 -4.89
N SER A 129 3.49 -9.23 -4.00
CA SER A 129 2.36 -10.13 -4.27
C SER A 129 1.19 -9.33 -4.84
N LEU A 130 0.64 -9.74 -5.98
CA LEU A 130 -0.48 -9.08 -6.65
C LEU A 130 -1.78 -9.85 -6.43
N ASP A 131 -2.77 -9.19 -5.84
CA ASP A 131 -4.19 -9.61 -5.89
C ASP A 131 -4.79 -9.06 -7.19
N GLU A 132 -4.89 -9.87 -8.23
CA GLU A 132 -5.38 -9.46 -9.55
C GLU A 132 -6.83 -8.96 -9.52
N ALA A 133 -7.66 -9.50 -8.63
CA ALA A 133 -9.08 -9.14 -8.55
C ALA A 133 -9.27 -7.71 -8.02
N LYS A 134 -8.41 -7.28 -7.11
CA LYS A 134 -8.44 -5.93 -6.49
C LYS A 134 -7.38 -5.01 -7.06
N GLY A 135 -6.40 -5.54 -7.79
CA GLY A 135 -5.23 -4.81 -8.26
C GLY A 135 -4.27 -4.41 -7.13
N ILE A 136 -4.42 -4.96 -5.93
CA ILE A 136 -3.60 -4.60 -4.77
C ILE A 136 -2.26 -5.33 -4.85
N ILE A 137 -1.17 -4.58 -4.71
CA ILE A 137 0.18 -5.12 -4.58
C ILE A 137 0.60 -4.97 -3.12
N THR A 138 1.17 -6.04 -2.58
CA THR A 138 1.66 -6.09 -1.19
C THR A 138 3.13 -6.47 -1.18
N TRP A 139 3.96 -5.64 -0.53
CA TRP A 139 5.34 -5.96 -0.20
C TRP A 139 5.49 -6.10 1.30
N GLN A 140 6.13 -7.17 1.74
CA GLN A 140 6.60 -7.34 3.11
C GLN A 140 8.11 -7.18 3.13
N ILE A 141 8.60 -6.12 3.75
CA ILE A 141 10.02 -5.77 3.76
C ILE A 141 10.51 -5.57 5.18
N THR A 142 11.72 -6.06 5.42
CA THR A 142 12.47 -5.73 6.65
C THR A 142 13.61 -4.83 6.28
N LEU A 143 13.74 -3.71 6.98
CA LEU A 143 14.78 -2.71 6.77
C LEU A 143 15.64 -2.61 8.04
N GLN A 144 16.96 -2.72 7.87
CA GLN A 144 17.91 -2.49 8.94
C GLN A 144 18.01 -0.99 9.28
N PRO A 145 18.58 -0.62 10.44
CA PRO A 145 18.85 0.79 10.77
C PRO A 145 19.63 1.49 9.65
N GLY A 146 19.12 2.64 9.18
CA GLY A 146 19.72 3.42 8.11
C GLY A 146 19.53 2.87 6.69
N GLU A 147 18.99 1.66 6.54
CA GLU A 147 18.76 1.04 5.23
C GLU A 147 17.74 1.82 4.42
N GLN A 148 18.05 1.96 3.13
CA GLN A 148 17.11 2.42 2.10
C GLN A 148 16.87 1.31 1.10
N ARG A 149 15.62 1.18 0.67
CA ARG A 149 15.20 0.24 -0.38
C ARG A 149 14.31 0.94 -1.39
N ASP A 150 14.57 0.67 -2.67
CA ASP A 150 13.79 1.17 -3.78
C ASP A 150 13.02 0.02 -4.41
N LEU A 151 11.73 0.24 -4.67
CA LEU A 151 10.86 -0.69 -5.37
C LEU A 151 10.34 -0.02 -6.64
N ALA A 152 10.28 -0.78 -7.72
CA ALA A 152 9.68 -0.36 -8.98
C ALA A 152 8.28 -0.95 -9.12
N LEU A 153 7.35 -0.10 -9.55
CA LEU A 153 6.00 -0.49 -9.94
C LEU A 153 5.75 -0.01 -11.36
N ARG A 154 5.70 -0.95 -12.31
CA ARG A 154 5.50 -0.64 -13.74
C ARG A 154 4.34 -1.44 -14.28
N TYR A 155 3.49 -0.79 -15.04
CA TYR A 155 2.34 -1.42 -15.67
C TYR A 155 1.96 -0.73 -16.98
N LYS A 156 1.23 -1.45 -17.82
CA LYS A 156 0.65 -0.97 -19.06
C LYS A 156 -0.85 -1.00 -19.03
N VAL A 157 -1.46 0.03 -19.60
CA VAL A 157 -2.90 0.07 -19.84
C VAL A 157 -3.13 0.19 -21.32
N LYS A 158 -3.79 -0.81 -21.91
CA LYS A 158 -4.20 -0.84 -23.33
C LYS A 158 -5.70 -0.53 -23.40
N TYR A 159 -6.05 0.41 -24.27
CA TYR A 159 -7.44 0.85 -24.46
C TYR A 159 -7.69 1.43 -25.83
N PRO A 160 -8.97 1.53 -26.33
CA PRO A 160 -9.28 2.07 -27.64
C PRO A 160 -8.87 3.53 -27.78
N LYS A 161 -8.44 3.91 -28.99
CA LYS A 161 -8.19 5.31 -29.34
C LYS A 161 -9.47 6.14 -29.18
N GLY A 162 -9.32 7.42 -28.85
CA GLY A 162 -10.44 8.35 -28.67
C GLY A 162 -11.07 8.33 -27.25
N ARG A 163 -10.62 7.46 -26.35
CA ARG A 163 -10.94 7.53 -24.93
C ARG A 163 -9.82 8.24 -24.17
N ASN A 164 -10.19 9.23 -23.38
CA ASN A 164 -9.28 9.83 -22.41
C ASN A 164 -9.47 9.12 -21.07
N LEU A 165 -8.46 8.36 -20.66
CA LEU A 165 -8.40 7.75 -19.34
C LEU A 165 -7.44 8.56 -18.47
N ILE A 166 -7.89 8.93 -17.28
CA ILE A 166 -7.01 9.41 -16.23
C ILE A 166 -6.50 8.16 -15.51
N ILE A 167 -5.21 7.89 -15.64
CA ILE A 167 -4.57 6.71 -15.06
C ILE A 167 -3.52 7.23 -14.08
N GLU A 168 -3.72 6.92 -12.81
CA GLU A 168 -2.84 7.30 -11.70
C GLU A 168 -2.18 6.07 -11.07
#